data_66c7e8e97bd074b6e8d74fb87f9e7abe
#
_entry.id   66c7e8e97bd074b6e8d74fb87f9e7abe
#
_cell.length_a   1.000
_cell.length_b   1.000
_cell.length_c   1.000
_cell.angle_alpha   90.00
_cell.angle_beta   90.00
_cell.angle_gamma   90.00
#
_symmetry.space_group_name_H-M   'P 1'
#
loop_
_entity.id
_entity.type
_entity.pdbx_description
1 polymer ?
#
loop_
_entity_poly.entity_id
_entity_poly.type
_entity_poly.pdbx_seq_one_letter_code
_entity_poly.pdbx_strand_id
1 'polypeptide(L)' 'LQQLETEVENYKLSMQLVDLVLKRFELNQATIIDVRQAQQSFETSGFRLLNLNYTAKLAEIELKRLANQITP' A
#
# COMPACT_ATOMS: atom_id res chain seq x y z
N LEU A 1 -1.41 1.10 14.13
CA LEU A 1 -2.27 2.16 13.69
C LEU A 1 -1.50 3.28 13.02
N GLN A 2 -0.38 3.74 13.63
CA GLN A 2 0.51 4.68 12.95
C GLN A 2 1.12 4.07 11.69
N GLN A 3 1.43 2.77 11.72
CA GLN A 3 1.97 2.08 10.54
C GLN A 3 0.97 2.06 9.40
N LEU A 4 -0.31 1.84 9.71
CA LEU A 4 -1.34 1.81 8.67
C LEU A 4 -1.50 3.18 8.02
N GLU A 5 -1.53 4.25 8.84
CA GLU A 5 -1.63 5.62 8.32
C GLU A 5 -0.43 5.98 7.45
N THR A 6 0.79 5.59 7.89
CA THR A 6 2.01 5.82 7.13
C THR A 6 1.97 5.09 5.79
N GLU A 7 1.51 3.84 5.78
CA GLU A 7 1.44 3.06 4.54
C GLU A 7 0.37 3.59 3.60
N VAL A 8 -0.75 4.10 4.11
CA VAL A 8 -1.77 4.76 3.28
C VAL A 8 -1.19 6.02 2.64
N GLU A 9 -0.46 6.83 3.40
CA GLU A 9 0.19 8.01 2.85
C GLU A 9 1.24 7.64 1.79
N ASN A 10 2.05 6.62 2.06
CA ASN A 10 3.04 6.13 1.10
C ASN A 10 2.38 5.65 -0.18
N TYR A 11 1.25 4.98 -0.06
CA TYR A 11 0.49 4.52 -1.21
C TYR A 11 0.00 5.70 -2.05
N LYS A 12 -0.56 6.72 -1.41
CA LYS A 12 -1.04 7.92 -2.10
C LYS A 12 0.11 8.66 -2.79
N LEU A 13 1.25 8.79 -2.11
CA LEU A 13 2.43 9.43 -2.68
C LEU A 13 2.96 8.66 -3.88
N SER A 14 2.99 7.33 -3.81
CA SER A 14 3.45 6.51 -4.94
C SER A 14 2.50 6.61 -6.12
N MET A 15 1.19 6.74 -5.87
CA MET A 15 0.20 6.98 -6.92
C MET A 15 0.43 8.31 -7.62
N GLN A 16 0.69 9.37 -6.85
CA GLN A 16 1.01 10.69 -7.38
C GLN A 16 2.31 10.68 -8.19
N LEU A 17 3.29 9.91 -7.73
CA LEU A 17 4.56 9.76 -8.44
C LEU A 17 4.36 9.10 -9.81
N VAL A 18 3.54 8.06 -9.88
CA VAL A 18 3.22 7.41 -11.15
C VAL A 18 2.59 8.41 -12.11
N ASP A 19 1.60 9.18 -11.65
CA ASP A 19 0.94 10.21 -12.46
C ASP A 19 1.95 11.23 -12.97
N LEU A 20 2.83 11.72 -12.10
CA LEU A 20 3.83 12.71 -12.45
C LEU A 20 4.80 12.17 -13.50
N VAL A 21 5.28 10.94 -13.30
CA VAL A 21 6.25 10.33 -14.21
C VAL A 21 5.60 10.06 -15.57
N LEU A 22 4.34 9.64 -15.60
CA LEU A 22 3.62 9.44 -16.85
C LEU A 22 3.47 10.75 -17.64
N LYS A 23 3.16 11.85 -16.95
CA LYS A 23 3.07 13.17 -17.59
C LYS A 23 4.43 13.60 -18.15
N ARG A 24 5.49 13.37 -17.40
CA ARG A 24 6.84 13.66 -17.88
C ARG A 24 7.20 12.80 -19.08
N PHE A 25 6.81 11.54 -19.07
CA PHE A 25 7.03 10.64 -20.19
C PHE A 25 6.33 11.16 -21.45
N GLU A 26 5.09 11.62 -21.33
CA GLU A 26 4.36 12.20 -22.46
C GLU A 26 5.05 13.44 -23.01
N LEU A 27 5.74 14.20 -22.16
CA LEU A 27 6.48 15.39 -22.55
C LEU A 27 7.94 15.09 -22.95
N ASN A 28 8.31 13.81 -23.07
CA ASN A 28 9.69 13.37 -23.37
C ASN A 28 10.70 13.81 -22.31
N GLN A 29 10.27 14.01 -21.06
CA GLN A 29 11.12 14.40 -19.95
C GLN A 29 11.47 13.23 -19.01
N ALA A 30 10.95 12.05 -19.28
CA ALA A 30 11.24 10.84 -18.52
C ALA A 30 11.35 9.65 -19.47
N THR A 31 12.08 8.61 -19.04
CA THR A 31 12.25 7.39 -19.82
C THR A 31 11.23 6.34 -19.39
N ILE A 32 11.09 5.29 -20.24
CA ILE A 32 10.23 4.14 -19.89
C ILE A 32 10.75 3.42 -18.65
N ILE A 33 12.06 3.48 -18.39
CA ILE A 33 12.64 2.92 -17.17
C ILE A 33 12.10 3.66 -15.95
N ASP A 34 12.03 4.99 -16.01
CA ASP A 34 11.46 5.80 -14.92
C ASP A 34 10.01 5.44 -14.66
N VAL A 35 9.21 5.23 -15.72
CA VAL A 35 7.82 4.81 -15.61
C VAL A 35 7.73 3.45 -14.90
N ARG A 36 8.55 2.49 -15.32
CA ARG A 36 8.56 1.16 -14.69
C ARG A 36 8.95 1.21 -13.23
N GLN A 37 9.94 2.02 -12.87
CA GLN A 37 10.35 2.17 -11.48
C GLN A 37 9.23 2.74 -10.62
N ALA A 38 8.54 3.76 -11.13
CA ALA A 38 7.41 4.36 -10.43
C ALA A 38 6.28 3.33 -10.24
N GLN A 39 5.97 2.55 -11.27
CA GLN A 39 4.96 1.51 -11.20
C GLN A 39 5.33 0.41 -10.21
N GLN A 40 6.59 0.00 -10.16
CA GLN A 40 7.07 -0.99 -9.20
C GLN A 40 6.94 -0.49 -7.77
N SER A 41 7.29 0.78 -7.54
CA SER A 41 7.13 1.39 -6.22
C SER A 41 5.67 1.43 -5.80
N PHE A 42 4.78 1.75 -6.73
CA PHE A 42 3.34 1.76 -6.48
C PHE A 42 2.83 0.36 -6.12
N GLU A 43 3.24 -0.65 -6.87
CA GLU A 43 2.86 -2.04 -6.60
C GLU A 43 3.35 -2.50 -5.24
N THR A 44 4.60 -2.18 -4.90
CA THR A 44 5.18 -2.53 -3.60
C THR A 44 4.41 -1.87 -2.45
N SER A 45 4.07 -0.59 -2.59
CA SER A 45 3.25 0.11 -1.59
C SER A 45 1.88 -0.51 -1.44
N GLY A 46 1.26 -0.90 -2.56
CA GLY A 46 -0.03 -1.58 -2.56
C GLY A 46 0.01 -2.90 -1.82
N PHE A 47 1.05 -3.72 -2.06
CA PHE A 47 1.23 -4.99 -1.37
C PHE A 47 1.44 -4.80 0.13
N ARG A 48 2.23 -3.80 0.53
CA ARG A 48 2.42 -3.49 1.96
C ARG A 48 1.11 -3.13 2.63
N LEU A 49 0.32 -2.30 1.98
CA LEU A 49 -0.97 -1.88 2.51
C LEU A 49 -1.92 -3.07 2.64
N LEU A 50 -1.98 -3.94 1.63
CA LEU A 50 -2.79 -5.14 1.67
C LEU A 50 -2.35 -6.08 2.79
N ASN A 51 -1.06 -6.28 2.96
CA ASN A 51 -0.52 -7.15 4.00
C ASN A 51 -0.85 -6.62 5.39
N LEU A 52 -0.75 -5.31 5.61
CA LEU A 52 -1.10 -4.70 6.89
C LEU A 52 -2.59 -4.88 7.19
N ASN A 53 -3.45 -4.64 6.21
CA ASN A 53 -4.89 -4.84 6.36
C ASN A 53 -5.22 -6.30 6.66
N TYR A 54 -4.59 -7.22 5.96
CA TYR A 54 -4.79 -8.64 6.15
C TYR A 54 -4.37 -9.08 7.55
N THR A 55 -3.19 -8.64 7.98
CA THR A 55 -2.67 -8.95 9.32
C THR A 55 -3.58 -8.38 10.42
N ALA A 56 -4.07 -7.16 10.24
CA ALA A 56 -5.00 -6.55 11.20
C ALA A 56 -6.31 -7.34 11.29
N LYS A 57 -6.86 -7.79 10.17
CA LYS A 57 -8.07 -8.60 10.14
C LYS A 57 -7.88 -9.95 10.80
N LEU A 58 -6.74 -10.60 10.55
CA LEU A 58 -6.42 -11.88 11.20
C LEU A 58 -6.34 -11.73 12.71
N ALA A 59 -5.69 -10.66 13.19
CA ALA A 59 -5.61 -10.38 14.62
C ALA A 59 -6.99 -10.16 15.23
N GLU A 60 -7.86 -9.43 14.54
CA GLU A 60 -9.26 -9.24 14.97
C GLU A 60 -10.01 -10.55 15.09
N ILE A 61 -9.89 -11.41 14.08
CA ILE A 61 -10.55 -12.70 14.06
C ILE A 61 -10.08 -13.58 15.22
N GLU A 62 -8.77 -13.59 15.47
CA GLU A 62 -8.20 -14.36 16.58
C GLU A 62 -8.68 -13.84 17.93
N LEU A 63 -8.75 -12.53 18.11
CA LEU A 63 -9.25 -11.93 19.34
C LEU A 63 -10.72 -12.30 19.58
N LYS A 64 -11.54 -12.25 18.54
CA LYS A 64 -12.95 -12.65 18.64
C LYS A 64 -13.09 -14.13 18.97
N ARG A 65 -12.24 -14.95 18.39
CA ARG A 65 -12.22 -16.39 18.67
C ARG A 65 -11.88 -16.67 20.13
N LEU A 66 -10.85 -16.00 20.64
CA LEU A 66 -10.44 -16.11 22.03
C LEU A 66 -11.53 -15.62 22.97
N ALA A 67 -12.18 -14.51 22.65
CA ALA A 67 -13.29 -13.99 23.44
C ALA A 67 -14.46 -14.96 23.49
N ASN A 68 -14.79 -15.62 22.37
CA ASN A 68 -15.85 -16.61 22.31
C ASN A 68 -15.52 -17.87 23.10
N GLN A 69 -14.25 -18.24 23.21
CA GLN A 69 -13.82 -19.39 24.00
C GLN A 69 -13.85 -19.11 25.50
N ILE A 70 -13.62 -17.85 25.89
CA ILE A 70 -13.58 -17.46 27.30
C ILE A 70 -14.99 -17.23 27.85
N THR A 71 -15.91 -16.73 27.03
CA THR A 71 -17.31 -16.53 27.45
C THR A 71 -18.12 -17.81 27.25
N PRO A 72 -18.67 -18.37 28.34
CA PRO A 72 -19.54 -19.55 28.23
C PRO A 72 -20.80 -19.29 27.46
#